data_9909d3eedc374ab7bcbe7e635b5f543e
#
_entry.id   9909d3eedc374ab7bcbe7e635b5f543e
#
_cell.length_a   1.000
_cell.length_b   1.000
_cell.length_c   1.000
_cell.angle_alpha   90.00
_cell.angle_beta   90.00
_cell.angle_gamma   90.00
#
_symmetry.space_group_name_H-M   'P 1'
#
loop_
_entity.id
_entity.type
_entity.pdbx_description
1 polymer ?
#
loop_
_entity_poly.entity_id
_entity_poly.type
_entity_poly.pdbx_seq_one_letter_code
_entity_poly.pdbx_strand_id
1 'polypeptide(L)'
;MRAHRTQLCGAALGHLGDLLLGDPRRGHPVAAFGRAAAAAERVLWRDHRGAGALHTALCVAGAVTAVTALSRTARTLAGAGGATLVDAAVTWTVLGGTGLRQEALAVARALHADDVEGARRLLPNLCGRDPQALDADGVARAVVESVAENTSDAVVGALVWGAAAGAPGMAAFRAVNTLDAMVGHRSPRHLRFGWAAARLDDAAGWPGARLTAVLAALAGPSPRGALRAWRADAGSHPSPNAGPVEAAFAGALGVRLGGTLSYGGRTEHRPVLNSRGRAVRREDIAAAVRLSRRVGALALLVTSAAGALRAGRRAERGAR
;
A
#
# COMPACT_ATOMS: atom_id res chain seq x y z
N MET A 1 -11.95 -19.39 19.00
CA MET A 1 -13.04 -18.48 18.61
C MET A 1 -12.90 -17.07 19.17
N ARG A 2 -12.66 -16.82 20.48
CA ARG A 2 -12.57 -15.46 21.08
C ARG A 2 -11.45 -14.58 20.47
N ALA A 3 -10.23 -15.09 20.30
CA ALA A 3 -9.10 -14.33 19.76
C ALA A 3 -9.33 -13.83 18.31
N HIS A 4 -10.06 -14.60 17.52
CA HIS A 4 -10.36 -14.22 16.15
C HIS A 4 -11.45 -13.15 16.05
N ARG A 5 -12.49 -13.21 16.90
CA ARG A 5 -13.47 -12.13 17.01
C ARG A 5 -12.81 -10.80 17.39
N THR A 6 -11.86 -10.84 18.33
CA THR A 6 -11.04 -9.69 18.72
C THR A 6 -10.34 -9.05 17.51
N GLN A 7 -9.67 -9.87 16.70
CA GLN A 7 -8.95 -9.42 15.50
C GLN A 7 -9.89 -8.81 14.44
N LEU A 8 -11.05 -9.45 14.17
CA LEU A 8 -12.02 -8.93 13.21
C LEU A 8 -12.62 -7.59 13.67
N CYS A 9 -13.01 -7.50 14.94
CA CYS A 9 -13.51 -6.24 15.51
C CYS A 9 -12.42 -5.17 15.47
N GLY A 10 -11.18 -5.51 15.82
CA GLY A 10 -10.05 -4.60 15.75
C GLY A 10 -9.80 -4.08 14.33
N ALA A 11 -9.78 -4.96 13.33
CA ALA A 11 -9.60 -4.56 11.94
C ALA A 11 -10.72 -3.66 11.43
N ALA A 12 -11.99 -3.96 11.78
CA ALA A 12 -13.13 -3.14 11.40
C ALA A 12 -13.09 -1.75 12.09
N LEU A 13 -12.81 -1.72 13.40
CA LEU A 13 -12.66 -0.47 14.15
C LEU A 13 -11.50 0.38 13.64
N GLY A 14 -10.35 -0.24 13.36
CA GLY A 14 -9.19 0.46 12.80
C GLY A 14 -9.45 1.03 11.41
N HIS A 15 -10.15 0.28 10.55
CA HIS A 15 -10.57 0.78 9.24
C HIS A 15 -11.57 1.95 9.35
N LEU A 16 -12.51 1.89 10.28
CA LEU A 16 -13.38 3.02 10.61
C LEU A 16 -12.58 4.21 11.14
N GLY A 17 -11.55 3.96 11.95
CA GLY A 17 -10.61 4.98 12.41
C GLY A 17 -9.92 5.69 11.24
N ASP A 18 -9.39 4.94 10.26
CA ASP A 18 -8.81 5.53 9.04
C ASP A 18 -9.84 6.37 8.28
N LEU A 19 -11.06 5.86 8.10
CA LEU A 19 -12.12 6.57 7.37
C LEU A 19 -12.57 7.88 8.01
N LEU A 20 -12.64 7.92 9.34
CA LEU A 20 -13.23 9.04 10.10
C LEU A 20 -12.18 10.05 10.56
N LEU A 21 -11.02 9.57 10.98
CA LEU A 21 -9.97 10.39 11.60
C LEU A 21 -8.83 10.70 10.61
N GLY A 22 -8.66 9.86 9.59
CA GLY A 22 -7.49 9.91 8.69
C GLY A 22 -6.19 9.54 9.42
N ASP A 23 -5.06 9.88 8.81
CA ASP A 23 -3.75 9.59 9.37
C ASP A 23 -3.43 10.52 10.57
N PRO A 24 -2.81 9.99 11.64
CA PRO A 24 -2.35 10.81 12.75
C PRO A 24 -1.34 11.88 12.28
N ARG A 25 -1.67 13.14 12.43
CA ARG A 25 -0.81 14.25 11.99
C ARG A 25 0.47 14.41 12.82
N ARG A 26 0.47 13.94 14.07
CA ARG A 26 1.62 13.98 14.99
C ARG A 26 1.82 12.61 15.63
N GLY A 27 3.09 12.23 15.87
CA GLY A 27 3.42 10.97 16.52
C GLY A 27 3.07 9.70 15.72
N HIS A 28 2.98 9.80 14.38
CA HIS A 28 2.61 8.67 13.52
C HIS A 28 3.58 7.49 13.71
N PRO A 29 3.10 6.27 14.08
CA PRO A 29 3.98 5.13 14.38
C PRO A 29 4.84 4.71 13.19
N VAL A 30 4.32 4.77 11.97
CA VAL A 30 5.10 4.45 10.75
C VAL A 30 6.24 5.47 10.54
N ALA A 31 6.00 6.76 10.80
CA ALA A 31 7.06 7.76 10.74
C ALA A 31 8.10 7.56 11.85
N ALA A 32 7.69 7.12 13.05
CA ALA A 32 8.62 6.76 14.12
C ALA A 32 9.47 5.54 13.73
N PHE A 33 8.85 4.51 13.13
CA PHE A 33 9.55 3.37 12.55
C PHE A 33 10.55 3.82 11.47
N GLY A 34 10.17 4.68 10.54
CA GLY A 34 11.07 5.20 9.50
C GLY A 34 12.29 5.92 10.09
N ARG A 35 12.11 6.73 11.16
CA ARG A 35 13.23 7.37 11.86
C ARG A 35 14.16 6.34 12.53
N ALA A 36 13.61 5.31 13.15
CA ALA A 36 14.40 4.24 13.77
C ALA A 36 15.16 3.43 12.69
N ALA A 37 14.52 3.11 11.57
CA ALA A 37 15.15 2.43 10.44
C ALA A 37 16.29 3.27 9.84
N ALA A 38 16.09 4.59 9.66
CA ALA A 38 17.15 5.49 9.22
C ALA A 38 18.31 5.59 10.21
N ALA A 39 18.04 5.53 11.52
CA ALA A 39 19.08 5.49 12.53
C ALA A 39 19.87 4.17 12.47
N ALA A 40 19.19 3.05 12.32
CA ALA A 40 19.81 1.73 12.11
C ALA A 40 20.64 1.68 10.82
N GLU A 41 20.12 2.27 9.72
CA GLU A 41 20.87 2.38 8.46
C GLU A 41 22.22 3.09 8.68
N ARG A 42 22.24 4.24 9.37
CA ARG A 42 23.50 4.99 9.63
C ARG A 42 24.59 4.14 10.29
N VAL A 43 24.20 3.20 11.14
CA VAL A 43 25.12 2.31 11.87
C VAL A 43 25.52 1.10 11.02
N LEU A 44 24.55 0.49 10.36
CA LEU A 44 24.70 -0.79 9.67
C LEU A 44 25.12 -0.65 8.20
N TRP A 45 25.03 0.55 7.63
CA TRP A 45 25.27 0.74 6.21
C TRP A 45 26.69 0.31 5.82
N ARG A 46 26.76 -0.58 4.86
CA ARG A 46 27.95 -0.99 4.10
C ARG A 46 27.49 -1.27 2.68
N ASP A 47 28.29 -1.04 1.68
CA ASP A 47 27.99 -1.44 0.30
C ASP A 47 28.06 -2.97 0.15
N HIS A 48 27.19 -3.66 0.87
CA HIS A 48 27.15 -5.12 0.94
C HIS A 48 25.73 -5.64 1.16
N ARG A 49 25.33 -6.69 0.41
CA ARG A 49 23.99 -7.30 0.51
C ARG A 49 23.66 -7.84 1.89
N GLY A 50 24.63 -8.46 2.58
CA GLY A 50 24.44 -9.00 3.93
C GLY A 50 24.14 -7.93 4.98
N ALA A 51 24.77 -6.74 4.86
CA ALA A 51 24.48 -5.60 5.74
C ALA A 51 23.04 -5.11 5.56
N GLY A 52 22.58 -5.01 4.32
CA GLY A 52 21.21 -4.66 4.01
C GLY A 52 20.19 -5.72 4.46
N ALA A 53 20.52 -7.00 4.30
CA ALA A 53 19.66 -8.08 4.80
C ALA A 53 19.54 -8.05 6.33
N LEU A 54 20.64 -7.82 7.04
CA LEU A 54 20.64 -7.65 8.49
C LEU A 54 19.81 -6.44 8.93
N HIS A 55 19.99 -5.29 8.28
CA HIS A 55 19.18 -4.09 8.53
C HIS A 55 17.68 -4.38 8.34
N THR A 56 17.28 -4.97 7.22
CA THR A 56 15.90 -5.31 6.93
C THR A 56 15.33 -6.28 7.97
N ALA A 57 16.08 -7.34 8.29
CA ALA A 57 15.65 -8.34 9.27
C ALA A 57 15.45 -7.73 10.67
N LEU A 58 16.39 -6.92 11.14
CA LEU A 58 16.31 -6.28 12.46
C LEU A 58 15.13 -5.30 12.54
N CYS A 59 14.92 -4.48 11.51
CA CYS A 59 13.82 -3.53 11.48
C CYS A 59 12.46 -4.23 11.47
N VAL A 60 12.28 -5.24 10.61
CA VAL A 60 11.03 -6.01 10.53
C VAL A 60 10.78 -6.80 11.81
N ALA A 61 11.80 -7.50 12.33
CA ALA A 61 11.69 -8.24 13.58
C ALA A 61 11.36 -7.31 14.77
N GLY A 62 11.98 -6.13 14.80
CA GLY A 62 11.69 -5.11 15.81
C GLY A 62 10.23 -4.65 15.79
N ALA A 63 9.68 -4.35 14.61
CA ALA A 63 8.28 -3.97 14.45
C ALA A 63 7.32 -5.10 14.89
N VAL A 64 7.57 -6.33 14.45
CA VAL A 64 6.79 -7.52 14.83
C VAL A 64 6.83 -7.76 16.32
N THR A 65 8.03 -7.71 16.92
CA THR A 65 8.23 -7.92 18.36
C THR A 65 7.51 -6.86 19.18
N ALA A 66 7.64 -5.58 18.81
CA ALA A 66 6.98 -4.48 19.49
C ALA A 66 5.46 -4.62 19.49
N VAL A 67 4.84 -4.90 18.31
CA VAL A 67 3.39 -5.08 18.21
C VAL A 67 2.95 -6.35 18.95
N THR A 68 3.71 -7.44 18.87
CA THR A 68 3.42 -8.68 19.59
C THR A 68 3.46 -8.47 21.11
N ALA A 69 4.47 -7.80 21.61
CA ALA A 69 4.60 -7.47 23.03
C ALA A 69 3.44 -6.58 23.50
N LEU A 70 3.13 -5.52 22.75
CA LEU A 70 2.01 -4.63 23.03
C LEU A 70 0.67 -5.38 23.07
N SER A 71 0.41 -6.24 22.08
CA SER A 71 -0.82 -7.05 22.02
C SER A 71 -0.94 -8.04 23.19
N ARG A 72 0.19 -8.65 23.60
CA ARG A 72 0.22 -9.57 24.75
C ARG A 72 -0.03 -8.79 26.06
N THR A 73 0.68 -7.70 26.28
CA THR A 73 0.51 -6.86 27.48
C THR A 73 -0.92 -6.33 27.58
N ALA A 74 -1.47 -5.80 26.51
CA ALA A 74 -2.85 -5.31 26.51
C ALA A 74 -3.86 -6.43 26.82
N ARG A 75 -3.60 -7.64 26.31
CA ARG A 75 -4.43 -8.82 26.63
C ARG A 75 -4.34 -9.26 28.09
N THR A 76 -3.15 -9.20 28.70
CA THR A 76 -2.98 -9.55 30.12
C THR A 76 -3.63 -8.53 31.03
N LEU A 77 -3.55 -7.24 30.71
CA LEU A 77 -4.06 -6.15 31.55
C LEU A 77 -5.58 -5.93 31.38
N ALA A 78 -6.10 -6.02 30.16
CA ALA A 78 -7.48 -5.65 29.82
C ALA A 78 -8.22 -6.72 29.00
N GLY A 79 -7.74 -7.95 29.02
CA GLY A 79 -8.38 -9.10 28.36
C GLY A 79 -8.55 -8.92 26.85
N ALA A 80 -9.68 -9.43 26.34
CA ALA A 80 -10.02 -9.35 24.92
C ALA A 80 -10.22 -7.90 24.44
N GLY A 81 -10.76 -7.03 25.30
CA GLY A 81 -10.96 -5.60 24.98
C GLY A 81 -9.64 -4.88 24.69
N GLY A 82 -8.63 -5.06 25.56
CA GLY A 82 -7.31 -4.50 25.36
C GLY A 82 -6.65 -4.97 24.04
N ALA A 83 -6.75 -6.27 23.74
CA ALA A 83 -6.23 -6.80 22.49
C ALA A 83 -6.97 -6.22 21.26
N THR A 84 -8.32 -6.05 21.33
CA THR A 84 -9.09 -5.41 20.25
C THR A 84 -8.64 -3.97 20.01
N LEU A 85 -8.39 -3.21 21.08
CA LEU A 85 -7.93 -1.82 20.95
C LEU A 85 -6.55 -1.73 20.28
N VAL A 86 -5.63 -2.64 20.63
CA VAL A 86 -4.31 -2.70 19.95
C VAL A 86 -4.47 -3.07 18.49
N ASP A 87 -5.27 -4.08 18.18
CA ASP A 87 -5.54 -4.47 16.78
C ASP A 87 -6.17 -3.31 16.00
N ALA A 88 -7.08 -2.55 16.61
CA ALA A 88 -7.70 -1.37 16.00
C ALA A 88 -6.68 -0.24 15.77
N ALA A 89 -5.85 0.06 16.77
CA ALA A 89 -4.83 1.09 16.67
C ALA A 89 -3.77 0.76 15.61
N VAL A 90 -3.29 -0.50 15.56
CA VAL A 90 -2.35 -0.96 14.54
C VAL A 90 -3.00 -0.88 13.16
N THR A 91 -4.23 -1.36 13.00
CA THR A 91 -4.95 -1.29 11.72
C THR A 91 -5.09 0.18 11.27
N TRP A 92 -5.56 1.06 12.13
CA TRP A 92 -5.71 2.48 11.83
C TRP A 92 -4.41 3.13 11.39
N THR A 93 -3.31 2.90 12.10
CA THR A 93 -2.03 3.54 11.81
C THR A 93 -1.25 2.90 10.64
N VAL A 94 -1.58 1.67 10.27
CA VAL A 94 -0.98 0.97 9.13
C VAL A 94 -1.70 1.30 7.82
N LEU A 95 -3.02 1.47 7.87
CA LEU A 95 -3.80 1.87 6.70
C LEU A 95 -3.54 3.35 6.38
N GLY A 96 -3.38 3.65 5.09
CA GLY A 96 -3.19 5.01 4.57
C GLY A 96 -4.24 5.39 3.53
N GLY A 97 -5.42 4.75 3.56
CA GLY A 97 -6.44 4.95 2.53
C GLY A 97 -7.05 6.35 2.52
N THR A 98 -7.23 6.94 3.69
CA THR A 98 -7.80 8.29 3.80
C THR A 98 -6.77 9.36 3.45
N GLY A 99 -5.52 9.23 3.89
CA GLY A 99 -4.42 10.12 3.51
C GLY A 99 -4.22 10.12 2.00
N LEU A 100 -4.08 8.94 1.37
CA LEU A 100 -3.99 8.80 -0.09
C LEU A 100 -5.12 9.53 -0.83
N ARG A 101 -6.36 9.35 -0.37
CA ARG A 101 -7.53 10.03 -0.95
C ARG A 101 -7.46 11.54 -0.82
N GLN A 102 -7.08 12.04 0.36
CA GLN A 102 -7.01 13.48 0.63
C GLN A 102 -5.97 14.14 -0.26
N GLU A 103 -4.78 13.56 -0.37
CA GLU A 103 -3.70 14.06 -1.22
C GLU A 103 -4.09 14.00 -2.72
N ALA A 104 -4.64 12.89 -3.20
CA ALA A 104 -5.08 12.78 -4.58
C ALA A 104 -6.15 13.81 -4.94
N LEU A 105 -7.15 14.03 -4.06
CA LEU A 105 -8.19 15.02 -4.27
C LEU A 105 -7.67 16.46 -4.11
N ALA A 106 -6.61 16.70 -3.33
CA ALA A 106 -5.97 18.01 -3.27
C ALA A 106 -5.32 18.36 -4.61
N VAL A 107 -4.60 17.44 -5.23
CA VAL A 107 -4.06 17.62 -6.59
C VAL A 107 -5.19 17.83 -7.61
N ALA A 108 -6.26 17.03 -7.53
CA ALA A 108 -7.41 17.18 -8.43
C ALA A 108 -8.04 18.58 -8.33
N ARG A 109 -8.20 19.12 -7.12
CA ARG A 109 -8.72 20.49 -6.92
C ARG A 109 -7.84 21.55 -7.54
N ALA A 110 -6.51 21.45 -7.40
CA ALA A 110 -5.57 22.38 -8.03
C ALA A 110 -5.68 22.32 -9.56
N LEU A 111 -5.75 21.12 -10.15
CA LEU A 111 -5.93 20.95 -11.60
C LEU A 111 -7.28 21.48 -12.10
N HIS A 112 -8.36 21.37 -11.32
CA HIS A 112 -9.68 21.94 -11.69
C HIS A 112 -9.70 23.47 -11.61
N ALA A 113 -8.85 24.05 -10.76
CA ALA A 113 -8.64 25.50 -10.68
C ALA A 113 -7.62 26.02 -11.72
N ASP A 114 -7.17 25.16 -12.65
CA ASP A 114 -6.09 25.42 -13.62
C ASP A 114 -4.76 25.84 -12.97
N ASP A 115 -4.57 25.58 -11.65
CA ASP A 115 -3.33 25.77 -10.91
C ASP A 115 -2.40 24.54 -11.06
N VAL A 116 -1.76 24.44 -12.22
CA VAL A 116 -0.84 23.32 -12.52
C VAL A 116 0.38 23.37 -11.60
N GLU A 117 0.89 24.56 -11.26
CA GLU A 117 2.02 24.70 -10.35
C GLU A 117 1.67 24.27 -8.91
N GLY A 118 0.46 24.59 -8.45
CA GLY A 118 -0.07 24.08 -7.19
C GLY A 118 -0.18 22.55 -7.19
N ALA A 119 -0.68 21.98 -8.28
CA ALA A 119 -0.77 20.52 -8.45
C ALA A 119 0.63 19.87 -8.43
N ARG A 120 1.63 20.45 -9.10
CA ARG A 120 3.04 19.99 -9.09
C ARG A 120 3.64 20.02 -7.69
N ARG A 121 3.38 21.08 -6.90
CA ARG A 121 3.85 21.17 -5.50
C ARG A 121 3.27 20.08 -4.59
N LEU A 122 2.06 19.61 -4.86
CA LEU A 122 1.38 18.57 -4.07
C LEU A 122 1.78 17.15 -4.50
N LEU A 123 2.20 16.94 -5.75
CA LEU A 123 2.48 15.62 -6.30
C LEU A 123 3.53 14.80 -5.52
N PRO A 124 4.61 15.38 -4.93
CA PRO A 124 5.59 14.65 -4.13
C PRO A 124 5.02 13.95 -2.89
N ASN A 125 3.83 14.34 -2.42
CA ASN A 125 3.13 13.63 -1.34
C ASN A 125 2.58 12.26 -1.78
N LEU A 126 2.49 12.02 -3.09
CA LEU A 126 1.91 10.81 -3.68
C LEU A 126 2.94 9.93 -4.37
N CYS A 127 3.91 10.51 -5.05
CA CYS A 127 4.92 9.76 -5.80
C CYS A 127 6.23 10.54 -5.96
N GLY A 128 7.32 9.81 -6.16
CA GLY A 128 8.68 10.37 -6.31
C GLY A 128 9.03 10.87 -7.70
N ARG A 129 8.05 11.18 -8.56
CA ARG A 129 8.29 11.71 -9.91
C ARG A 129 8.75 13.16 -9.87
N ASP A 130 9.51 13.56 -10.91
CA ASP A 130 9.86 14.97 -11.12
C ASP A 130 8.61 15.75 -11.56
N PRO A 131 8.05 16.61 -10.70
CA PRO A 131 6.80 17.31 -11.01
C PRO A 131 6.98 18.32 -12.14
N GLN A 132 8.17 18.90 -12.29
CA GLN A 132 8.42 19.99 -13.24
C GLN A 132 8.39 19.51 -14.70
N ALA A 133 8.64 18.22 -14.93
CA ALA A 133 8.61 17.62 -16.25
C ALA A 133 7.18 17.24 -16.73
N LEU A 134 6.14 17.45 -15.90
CA LEU A 134 4.77 17.01 -16.18
C LEU A 134 3.86 18.19 -16.51
N ASP A 135 3.08 18.08 -17.58
CA ASP A 135 1.91 18.91 -17.83
C ASP A 135 0.71 18.49 -16.97
N ALA A 136 -0.43 19.13 -17.09
CA ALA A 136 -1.63 18.85 -16.31
C ALA A 136 -2.10 17.38 -16.45
N ASP A 137 -2.10 16.85 -17.66
CA ASP A 137 -2.50 15.46 -17.93
C ASP A 137 -1.46 14.47 -17.40
N GLY A 138 -0.18 14.80 -17.48
CA GLY A 138 0.92 14.05 -16.88
C GLY A 138 0.82 13.98 -15.36
N VAL A 139 0.48 15.09 -14.70
CA VAL A 139 0.20 15.13 -13.25
C VAL A 139 -1.02 14.26 -12.94
N ALA A 140 -2.12 14.39 -13.67
CA ALA A 140 -3.32 13.59 -13.45
C ALA A 140 -3.03 12.09 -13.61
N ARG A 141 -2.26 11.69 -14.63
CA ARG A 141 -1.82 10.30 -14.83
C ARG A 141 -0.97 9.81 -13.66
N ALA A 142 -0.01 10.59 -13.22
CA ALA A 142 0.84 10.23 -12.08
C ALA A 142 0.01 10.00 -10.80
N VAL A 143 -1.01 10.80 -10.55
CA VAL A 143 -1.92 10.64 -9.41
C VAL A 143 -2.75 9.35 -9.56
N VAL A 144 -3.30 9.07 -10.74
CA VAL A 144 -4.10 7.84 -10.96
C VAL A 144 -3.25 6.58 -10.76
N GLU A 145 -2.00 6.56 -11.26
CA GLU A 145 -1.05 5.46 -11.04
C GLU A 145 -0.72 5.31 -9.56
N SER A 146 -0.42 6.40 -8.87
CA SER A 146 -0.15 6.38 -7.43
C SER A 146 -1.34 5.90 -6.60
N VAL A 147 -2.56 6.31 -6.94
CA VAL A 147 -3.78 5.82 -6.28
C VAL A 147 -3.96 4.33 -6.50
N ALA A 148 -3.71 3.82 -7.71
CA ALA A 148 -3.79 2.40 -8.00
C ALA A 148 -2.79 1.60 -7.16
N GLU A 149 -1.49 1.94 -7.24
CA GLU A 149 -0.39 1.28 -6.53
C GLU A 149 -0.61 1.31 -5.01
N ASN A 150 -0.86 2.48 -4.44
CA ASN A 150 -1.06 2.64 -3.00
C ASN A 150 -2.37 2.01 -2.48
N THR A 151 -3.37 1.76 -3.33
CA THR A 151 -4.52 0.93 -2.95
C THR A 151 -4.08 -0.47 -2.54
N SER A 152 -3.10 -1.05 -3.27
CA SER A 152 -2.49 -2.32 -2.89
C SER A 152 -1.62 -2.17 -1.64
N ASP A 153 -0.70 -1.23 -1.64
CA ASP A 153 0.40 -1.18 -0.68
C ASP A 153 0.00 -0.59 0.67
N ALA A 154 -0.89 0.40 0.67
CA ALA A 154 -1.31 1.06 1.89
C ALA A 154 -2.64 0.53 2.46
N VAL A 155 -3.39 -0.32 1.72
CA VAL A 155 -4.68 -0.82 2.19
C VAL A 155 -4.78 -2.33 2.06
N VAL A 156 -4.82 -2.87 0.84
CA VAL A 156 -5.17 -4.28 0.61
C VAL A 156 -4.10 -5.23 1.16
N GLY A 157 -2.82 -4.94 0.91
CA GLY A 157 -1.70 -5.74 1.39
C GLY A 157 -1.68 -5.84 2.91
N ALA A 158 -1.90 -4.71 3.61
CA ALA A 158 -1.99 -4.69 5.06
C ALA A 158 -3.15 -5.55 5.58
N LEU A 159 -4.34 -5.47 4.96
CA LEU A 159 -5.49 -6.29 5.33
C LEU A 159 -5.26 -7.78 5.08
N VAL A 160 -4.59 -8.15 3.98
CA VAL A 160 -4.21 -9.54 3.68
C VAL A 160 -3.30 -10.11 4.76
N TRP A 161 -2.23 -9.38 5.13
CA TRP A 161 -1.32 -9.83 6.18
C TRP A 161 -1.95 -9.78 7.57
N GLY A 162 -2.89 -8.87 7.79
CA GLY A 162 -3.74 -8.85 8.98
C GLY A 162 -4.57 -10.12 9.11
N ALA A 163 -5.23 -10.55 8.04
CA ALA A 163 -5.99 -11.81 8.03
C ALA A 163 -5.10 -13.05 8.18
N ALA A 164 -3.86 -12.99 7.71
CA ALA A 164 -2.90 -14.09 7.80
C ALA A 164 -2.27 -14.23 9.20
N ALA A 165 -1.81 -13.13 9.79
CA ALA A 165 -0.97 -13.11 10.99
C ALA A 165 -1.34 -12.03 12.04
N GLY A 166 -2.53 -11.40 11.92
CA GLY A 166 -2.99 -10.39 12.87
C GLY A 166 -2.24 -9.07 12.79
N ALA A 167 -2.34 -8.26 13.86
CA ALA A 167 -1.63 -6.99 13.95
C ALA A 167 -0.11 -7.10 13.73
N PRO A 168 0.60 -8.13 14.24
CA PRO A 168 2.01 -8.34 13.90
C PRO A 168 2.27 -8.52 12.40
N GLY A 169 1.36 -9.21 11.68
CA GLY A 169 1.45 -9.37 10.22
C GLY A 169 1.27 -8.06 9.47
N MET A 170 0.31 -7.22 9.89
CA MET A 170 0.14 -5.87 9.35
C MET A 170 1.39 -5.00 9.57
N ALA A 171 1.95 -5.05 10.79
CA ALA A 171 3.15 -4.30 11.13
C ALA A 171 4.37 -4.77 10.31
N ALA A 172 4.53 -6.09 10.12
CA ALA A 172 5.58 -6.65 9.28
C ALA A 172 5.47 -6.14 7.84
N PHE A 173 4.29 -6.25 7.24
CA PHE A 173 4.04 -5.79 5.88
C PHE A 173 4.33 -4.29 5.73
N ARG A 174 3.82 -3.46 6.65
CA ARG A 174 4.05 -2.01 6.60
C ARG A 174 5.51 -1.65 6.82
N ALA A 175 6.22 -2.38 7.69
CA ALA A 175 7.65 -2.20 7.88
C ALA A 175 8.44 -2.51 6.60
N VAL A 176 8.13 -3.63 5.94
CA VAL A 176 8.75 -4.03 4.67
C VAL A 176 8.53 -2.96 3.60
N ASN A 177 7.27 -2.55 3.38
CA ASN A 177 6.92 -1.53 2.40
C ASN A 177 7.60 -0.18 2.70
N THR A 178 7.68 0.21 3.97
CA THR A 178 8.41 1.43 4.37
C THR A 178 9.92 1.32 4.11
N LEU A 179 10.52 0.17 4.37
CA LEU A 179 11.94 -0.06 4.10
C LEU A 179 12.25 -0.05 2.60
N ASP A 180 11.39 -0.64 1.78
CA ASP A 180 11.54 -0.56 0.32
C ASP A 180 11.48 0.89 -0.17
N ALA A 181 10.50 1.65 0.28
CA ALA A 181 10.40 3.08 -0.04
C ALA A 181 11.63 3.89 0.39
N MET A 182 12.31 3.51 1.50
CA MET A 182 13.49 4.20 2.01
C MET A 182 14.78 3.79 1.32
N VAL A 183 15.00 2.50 1.13
CA VAL A 183 16.31 1.96 0.69
C VAL A 183 16.22 0.99 -0.49
N GLY A 184 15.02 0.57 -0.94
CA GLY A 184 14.84 -0.40 -2.02
C GLY A 184 15.08 0.14 -3.43
N HIS A 185 15.09 1.45 -3.60
CA HIS A 185 15.31 2.08 -4.90
C HIS A 185 16.76 1.93 -5.40
N ARG A 186 16.91 1.80 -6.72
CA ARG A 186 18.23 1.60 -7.37
C ARG A 186 19.03 2.90 -7.42
N SER A 187 19.62 3.29 -6.30
CA SER A 187 20.61 4.35 -6.22
C SER A 187 22.02 3.76 -6.03
N PRO A 188 23.11 4.50 -6.35
CA PRO A 188 24.47 4.01 -6.08
C PRO A 188 24.67 3.57 -4.63
N ARG A 189 24.04 4.28 -3.67
CA ARG A 189 24.12 3.99 -2.25
C ARG A 189 23.36 2.71 -1.86
N HIS A 190 22.22 2.44 -2.47
CA HIS A 190 21.29 1.40 -2.01
C HIS A 190 21.24 0.17 -2.92
N LEU A 191 21.96 0.15 -4.06
CA LEU A 191 21.91 -0.94 -5.03
C LEU A 191 22.17 -2.32 -4.42
N ARG A 192 23.14 -2.41 -3.48
CA ARG A 192 23.45 -3.63 -2.74
C ARG A 192 22.72 -3.67 -1.39
N PHE A 193 22.73 -2.55 -0.66
CA PHE A 193 22.15 -2.49 0.68
C PHE A 193 20.64 -2.68 0.65
N GLY A 194 19.91 -2.03 -0.24
CA GLY A 194 18.45 -2.09 -0.33
C GLY A 194 17.88 -3.39 -0.93
N TRP A 195 18.74 -4.26 -1.46
CA TRP A 195 18.32 -5.48 -2.16
C TRP A 195 17.33 -6.33 -1.37
N ALA A 196 17.57 -6.53 -0.08
CA ALA A 196 16.73 -7.40 0.74
C ALA A 196 15.35 -6.77 1.00
N ALA A 197 15.28 -5.45 1.23
CA ALA A 197 14.03 -4.73 1.39
C ALA A 197 13.18 -4.82 0.12
N ALA A 198 13.76 -4.53 -1.06
CA ALA A 198 13.07 -4.59 -2.33
C ALA A 198 12.53 -6.00 -2.64
N ARG A 199 13.34 -7.05 -2.43
CA ARG A 199 12.90 -8.43 -2.70
C ARG A 199 11.84 -8.92 -1.72
N LEU A 200 11.93 -8.49 -0.47
CA LEU A 200 10.94 -8.84 0.53
C LEU A 200 9.61 -8.13 0.26
N ASP A 201 9.66 -6.86 -0.19
CA ASP A 201 8.46 -6.12 -0.60
C ASP A 201 7.81 -6.75 -1.84
N ASP A 202 8.59 -7.10 -2.86
CA ASP A 202 8.11 -7.84 -4.03
C ASP A 202 7.33 -9.10 -3.62
N ALA A 203 7.86 -9.88 -2.67
CA ALA A 203 7.24 -11.12 -2.21
C ALA A 203 6.03 -10.87 -1.30
N ALA A 204 6.14 -9.92 -0.36
CA ALA A 204 5.08 -9.60 0.58
C ALA A 204 3.90 -8.88 -0.08
N GLY A 205 4.15 -8.06 -1.09
CA GLY A 205 3.13 -7.35 -1.87
C GLY A 205 2.34 -8.26 -2.82
N TRP A 206 2.93 -9.41 -3.22
CA TRP A 206 2.37 -10.29 -4.25
C TRP A 206 0.89 -10.68 -4.03
N PRO A 207 0.46 -11.18 -2.85
CA PRO A 207 -0.94 -11.56 -2.62
C PRO A 207 -1.88 -10.34 -2.64
N GLY A 208 -1.45 -9.23 -2.02
CA GLY A 208 -2.20 -7.98 -1.98
C GLY A 208 -2.46 -7.42 -3.37
N ALA A 209 -1.45 -7.38 -4.21
CA ALA A 209 -1.55 -6.86 -5.58
C ALA A 209 -2.53 -7.66 -6.44
N ARG A 210 -2.53 -9.01 -6.34
CA ARG A 210 -3.47 -9.86 -7.08
C ARG A 210 -4.89 -9.69 -6.58
N LEU A 211 -5.07 -9.63 -5.27
CA LEU A 211 -6.39 -9.36 -4.69
C LEU A 211 -6.89 -7.97 -5.12
N THR A 212 -6.03 -6.95 -5.08
CA THR A 212 -6.37 -5.59 -5.54
C THR A 212 -6.83 -5.60 -7.00
N ALA A 213 -6.11 -6.28 -7.89
CA ALA A 213 -6.46 -6.37 -9.31
C ALA A 213 -7.81 -7.08 -9.54
N VAL A 214 -8.07 -8.19 -8.83
CA VAL A 214 -9.37 -8.89 -8.86
C VAL A 214 -10.48 -7.95 -8.38
N LEU A 215 -10.29 -7.29 -7.25
CA LEU A 215 -11.30 -6.41 -6.68
C LEU A 215 -11.52 -5.16 -7.54
N ALA A 216 -10.47 -4.62 -8.19
CA ALA A 216 -10.60 -3.53 -9.16
C ALA A 216 -11.46 -3.96 -10.37
N ALA A 217 -11.29 -5.19 -10.84
CA ALA A 217 -12.12 -5.72 -11.89
C ALA A 217 -13.61 -5.88 -11.47
N LEU A 218 -13.85 -6.33 -10.24
CA LEU A 218 -15.21 -6.51 -9.72
C LEU A 218 -15.92 -5.19 -9.37
N ALA A 219 -15.18 -4.20 -8.84
CA ALA A 219 -15.72 -2.94 -8.35
C ALA A 219 -15.76 -1.82 -9.41
N GLY A 220 -14.99 -1.97 -10.47
CA GLY A 220 -14.84 -0.96 -11.52
C GLY A 220 -15.96 -0.98 -12.56
N PRO A 221 -16.08 0.11 -13.34
CA PRO A 221 -17.13 0.23 -14.36
C PRO A 221 -16.92 -0.72 -15.55
N SER A 222 -15.71 -1.25 -15.76
CA SER A 222 -15.41 -2.17 -16.88
C SER A 222 -14.65 -3.41 -16.40
N PRO A 223 -15.35 -4.45 -15.87
CA PRO A 223 -14.72 -5.70 -15.43
C PRO A 223 -13.90 -6.39 -16.54
N ARG A 224 -14.48 -6.46 -17.74
CA ARG A 224 -13.81 -7.06 -18.90
C ARG A 224 -12.59 -6.25 -19.35
N GLY A 225 -12.65 -4.93 -19.26
CA GLY A 225 -11.52 -4.03 -19.54
C GLY A 225 -10.37 -4.25 -18.55
N ALA A 226 -10.69 -4.31 -17.26
CA ALA A 226 -9.71 -4.58 -16.20
C ALA A 226 -9.00 -5.92 -16.40
N LEU A 227 -9.74 -7.01 -16.62
CA LEU A 227 -9.17 -8.34 -16.82
C LEU A 227 -8.33 -8.43 -18.10
N ARG A 228 -8.76 -7.76 -19.18
CA ARG A 228 -8.02 -7.72 -20.45
C ARG A 228 -6.68 -7.01 -20.27
N ALA A 229 -6.69 -5.79 -19.71
CA ALA A 229 -5.47 -5.03 -19.48
C ALA A 229 -4.52 -5.76 -18.52
N TRP A 230 -5.04 -6.31 -17.42
CA TRP A 230 -4.23 -7.10 -16.50
C TRP A 230 -3.52 -8.26 -17.21
N ARG A 231 -4.24 -9.08 -17.99
CA ARG A 231 -3.66 -10.24 -18.68
C ARG A 231 -2.67 -9.87 -19.77
N ALA A 232 -2.93 -8.77 -20.48
CA ALA A 232 -2.10 -8.36 -21.62
C ALA A 232 -0.84 -7.61 -21.16
N ASP A 233 -0.95 -6.71 -20.18
CA ASP A 233 0.03 -5.66 -19.99
C ASP A 233 0.81 -5.78 -18.67
N ALA A 234 0.25 -6.46 -17.65
CA ALA A 234 0.87 -6.48 -16.32
C ALA A 234 2.29 -7.06 -16.30
N GLY A 235 2.57 -8.06 -17.14
CA GLY A 235 3.88 -8.71 -17.23
C GLY A 235 4.97 -7.83 -17.85
N SER A 236 4.61 -6.75 -18.52
CA SER A 236 5.56 -5.81 -19.11
C SER A 236 6.07 -4.77 -18.10
N HIS A 237 5.35 -4.60 -16.96
CA HIS A 237 5.73 -3.64 -15.93
C HIS A 237 6.94 -4.13 -15.11
N PRO A 238 7.91 -3.25 -14.75
CA PRO A 238 9.12 -3.65 -14.01
C PRO A 238 8.84 -4.16 -12.60
N SER A 239 7.75 -3.71 -11.95
CA SER A 239 7.33 -4.22 -10.64
C SER A 239 6.33 -5.37 -10.82
N PRO A 240 6.56 -6.52 -10.15
CA PRO A 240 5.63 -7.66 -10.20
C PRO A 240 4.31 -7.39 -9.50
N ASN A 241 4.21 -6.32 -8.71
CA ASN A 241 3.04 -5.93 -7.93
C ASN A 241 2.30 -4.75 -8.53
N ALA A 242 2.98 -3.67 -8.89
CA ALA A 242 2.36 -2.49 -9.50
C ALA A 242 1.72 -2.83 -10.85
N GLY A 243 2.38 -3.66 -11.69
CA GLY A 243 1.86 -4.04 -13.01
C GLY A 243 0.43 -4.58 -13.00
N PRO A 244 0.11 -5.63 -12.24
CA PRO A 244 -1.27 -6.13 -12.10
C PRO A 244 -2.27 -5.09 -11.64
N VAL A 245 -1.89 -4.26 -10.68
CA VAL A 245 -2.76 -3.26 -10.06
C VAL A 245 -3.04 -2.10 -11.01
N GLU A 246 -1.99 -1.48 -11.55
CA GLU A 246 -2.12 -0.36 -12.49
C GLU A 246 -2.84 -0.79 -13.77
N ALA A 247 -2.51 -1.96 -14.33
CA ALA A 247 -3.19 -2.47 -15.51
C ALA A 247 -4.69 -2.72 -15.27
N ALA A 248 -5.05 -3.30 -14.10
CA ALA A 248 -6.45 -3.52 -13.74
C ALA A 248 -7.21 -2.19 -13.56
N PHE A 249 -6.61 -1.20 -12.89
CA PHE A 249 -7.20 0.13 -12.75
C PHE A 249 -7.34 0.83 -14.11
N ALA A 250 -6.30 0.80 -14.93
CA ALA A 250 -6.32 1.36 -16.29
C ALA A 250 -7.47 0.79 -17.12
N GLY A 251 -7.59 -0.54 -17.15
CA GLY A 251 -8.65 -1.23 -17.86
C GLY A 251 -10.04 -1.01 -17.28
N ALA A 252 -10.16 -0.95 -15.93
CA ALA A 252 -11.41 -0.66 -15.25
C ALA A 252 -11.94 0.75 -15.56
N LEU A 253 -11.05 1.74 -15.61
CA LEU A 253 -11.38 3.15 -15.88
C LEU A 253 -11.39 3.51 -17.36
N GLY A 254 -10.95 2.61 -18.25
CA GLY A 254 -10.85 2.85 -19.68
C GLY A 254 -9.79 3.87 -20.08
N VAL A 255 -8.75 4.04 -19.26
CA VAL A 255 -7.63 4.95 -19.49
C VAL A 255 -6.34 4.20 -19.79
N ARG A 256 -5.35 4.86 -20.35
CA ARG A 256 -4.00 4.32 -20.51
C ARG A 256 -3.06 4.92 -19.45
N LEU A 257 -2.22 4.08 -18.86
CA LEU A 257 -1.21 4.43 -17.87
C LEU A 257 0.19 4.10 -18.38
N GLY A 258 1.24 4.51 -17.69
CA GLY A 258 2.61 4.30 -18.13
C GLY A 258 3.08 5.31 -19.18
N GLY A 259 4.00 4.89 -20.04
CA GLY A 259 4.62 5.75 -21.05
C GLY A 259 5.86 6.46 -20.51
N THR A 260 6.15 7.66 -21.03
CA THR A 260 7.34 8.42 -20.65
C THR A 260 7.15 9.09 -19.29
N LEU A 261 8.10 8.87 -18.40
CA LEU A 261 8.15 9.38 -17.03
C LEU A 261 9.49 10.07 -16.78
N SER A 262 9.56 10.96 -15.79
CA SER A 262 10.81 11.57 -15.34
C SER A 262 10.99 11.37 -13.83
N TYR A 263 12.22 11.00 -13.44
CA TYR A 263 12.65 10.83 -12.07
C TYR A 263 14.02 11.48 -11.88
N GLY A 264 14.10 12.55 -11.09
CA GLY A 264 15.38 13.22 -10.78
C GLY A 264 16.14 13.65 -12.04
N GLY A 265 15.45 14.17 -13.05
CA GLY A 265 16.03 14.59 -14.32
C GLY A 265 16.38 13.46 -15.30
N ARG A 266 16.05 12.20 -14.99
CA ARG A 266 16.23 11.04 -15.88
C ARG A 266 14.89 10.64 -16.48
N THR A 267 14.83 10.51 -17.81
CA THR A 267 13.67 10.02 -18.53
C THR A 267 13.65 8.49 -18.48
N GLU A 268 12.55 7.92 -18.00
CA GLU A 268 12.27 6.49 -18.05
C GLU A 268 11.10 6.23 -19.01
N HIS A 269 11.25 5.23 -19.87
CA HIS A 269 10.16 4.75 -20.72
C HIS A 269 9.57 3.49 -20.12
N ARG A 270 8.39 3.60 -19.50
CA ARG A 270 7.63 2.45 -19.02
C ARG A 270 6.68 1.95 -20.09
N PRO A 271 6.40 0.66 -20.13
CA PRO A 271 5.35 0.12 -21.00
C PRO A 271 4.02 0.83 -20.77
N VAL A 272 3.28 1.03 -21.86
CA VAL A 272 1.93 1.59 -21.78
C VAL A 272 0.97 0.47 -21.38
N LEU A 273 0.25 0.69 -20.29
CA LEU A 273 -0.78 -0.22 -19.78
C LEU A 273 -2.14 0.21 -20.36
N ASN A 274 -2.94 -0.76 -20.86
CA ASN A 274 -4.21 -0.52 -21.54
C ASN A 274 -4.09 0.48 -22.71
N SER A 275 -3.22 0.17 -23.68
CA SER A 275 -2.91 1.06 -24.82
C SER A 275 -4.14 1.51 -25.62
N ARG A 276 -5.24 0.72 -25.60
CA ARG A 276 -6.54 1.05 -26.22
C ARG A 276 -7.36 2.07 -25.42
N GLY A 277 -6.95 2.37 -24.17
CA GLY A 277 -7.59 3.38 -23.33
C GLY A 277 -7.31 4.79 -23.83
N ARG A 278 -8.20 5.71 -23.50
CA ARG A 278 -7.94 7.16 -23.73
C ARG A 278 -6.87 7.69 -22.78
N ALA A 279 -6.35 8.86 -23.08
CA ALA A 279 -5.48 9.57 -22.13
C ALA A 279 -6.21 9.86 -20.82
N VAL A 280 -5.43 9.90 -19.72
CA VAL A 280 -5.95 10.32 -18.41
C VAL A 280 -6.26 11.81 -18.44
N ARG A 281 -7.34 12.19 -17.78
CA ARG A 281 -7.77 13.57 -17.56
C ARG A 281 -7.91 13.84 -16.06
N ARG A 282 -7.98 15.10 -15.65
CA ARG A 282 -8.15 15.50 -14.23
C ARG A 282 -9.37 14.86 -13.55
N GLU A 283 -10.46 14.60 -14.29
CA GLU A 283 -11.67 13.96 -13.77
C GLU A 283 -11.45 12.50 -13.36
N ASP A 284 -10.46 11.83 -13.96
CA ASP A 284 -10.14 10.43 -13.67
C ASP A 284 -9.55 10.23 -12.28
N ILE A 285 -8.95 11.25 -11.69
CA ILE A 285 -8.46 11.19 -10.31
C ILE A 285 -9.59 10.85 -9.36
N ALA A 286 -10.73 11.55 -9.46
CA ALA A 286 -11.90 11.25 -8.63
C ALA A 286 -12.46 9.85 -8.90
N ALA A 287 -12.43 9.38 -10.14
CA ALA A 287 -12.85 8.02 -10.50
C ALA A 287 -11.92 6.96 -9.90
N ALA A 288 -10.60 7.16 -9.96
CA ALA A 288 -9.60 6.28 -9.35
C ALA A 288 -9.75 6.22 -7.83
N VAL A 289 -9.97 7.37 -7.18
CA VAL A 289 -10.23 7.44 -5.73
C VAL A 289 -11.51 6.69 -5.33
N ARG A 290 -12.59 6.82 -6.12
CA ARG A 290 -13.82 6.04 -5.87
C ARG A 290 -13.60 4.55 -6.03
N LEU A 291 -12.85 4.12 -7.06
CA LEU A 291 -12.50 2.72 -7.26
C LEU A 291 -11.64 2.20 -6.11
N SER A 292 -10.60 2.92 -5.71
CA SER A 292 -9.75 2.60 -4.55
C SER A 292 -10.59 2.36 -3.27
N ARG A 293 -11.54 3.24 -2.97
CA ARG A 293 -12.43 3.08 -1.81
C ARG A 293 -13.28 1.81 -1.86
N ARG A 294 -13.85 1.50 -3.05
CA ARG A 294 -14.63 0.27 -3.24
C ARG A 294 -13.75 -0.97 -3.08
N VAL A 295 -12.56 -0.95 -3.65
CA VAL A 295 -11.57 -2.03 -3.51
C VAL A 295 -11.18 -2.22 -2.04
N GLY A 296 -10.89 -1.14 -1.30
CA GLY A 296 -10.56 -1.23 0.12
C GLY A 296 -11.70 -1.81 0.97
N ALA A 297 -12.95 -1.39 0.74
CA ALA A 297 -14.12 -1.93 1.43
C ALA A 297 -14.33 -3.43 1.13
N LEU A 298 -14.23 -3.83 -0.13
CA LEU A 298 -14.31 -5.25 -0.52
C LEU A 298 -13.16 -6.07 0.04
N ALA A 299 -11.94 -5.51 0.07
CA ALA A 299 -10.79 -6.18 0.66
C ALA A 299 -11.01 -6.45 2.16
N LEU A 300 -11.55 -5.48 2.91
CA LEU A 300 -11.90 -5.68 4.32
C LEU A 300 -12.90 -6.83 4.48
N LEU A 301 -13.94 -6.89 3.66
CA LEU A 301 -14.94 -7.97 3.71
C LEU A 301 -14.33 -9.34 3.40
N VAL A 302 -13.58 -9.43 2.31
CA VAL A 302 -12.95 -10.70 1.86
C VAL A 302 -11.92 -11.19 2.88
N THR A 303 -11.06 -10.32 3.36
CA THR A 303 -10.01 -10.70 4.34
C THR A 303 -10.60 -11.06 5.70
N SER A 304 -11.68 -10.37 6.11
CA SER A 304 -12.43 -10.72 7.32
C SER A 304 -13.08 -12.09 7.21
N ALA A 305 -13.74 -12.39 6.10
CA ALA A 305 -14.34 -13.71 5.84
C ALA A 305 -13.29 -14.83 5.80
N ALA A 306 -12.17 -14.60 5.09
CA ALA A 306 -11.07 -15.57 5.04
C ALA A 306 -10.45 -15.84 6.42
N GLY A 307 -10.29 -14.81 7.22
CA GLY A 307 -9.84 -14.93 8.60
C GLY A 307 -10.83 -15.77 9.45
N ALA A 308 -12.15 -15.50 9.34
CA ALA A 308 -13.18 -16.25 10.06
C ALA A 308 -13.16 -17.75 9.73
N LEU A 309 -13.05 -18.08 8.45
CA LEU A 309 -12.99 -19.48 7.98
C LEU A 309 -11.74 -20.22 8.52
N ARG A 310 -10.58 -19.53 8.55
CA ARG A 310 -9.34 -20.12 9.12
C ARG A 310 -9.49 -20.44 10.61
N ALA A 311 -10.12 -19.54 11.37
CA ALA A 311 -10.32 -19.74 12.79
C ALA A 311 -11.29 -20.89 13.09
N GLY A 312 -12.36 -21.05 12.32
CA GLY A 312 -13.28 -22.18 12.40
C GLY A 312 -12.56 -23.52 12.20
N ARG A 313 -11.78 -23.64 11.11
CA ARG A 313 -11.00 -24.85 10.80
C ARG A 313 -9.95 -25.21 11.88
N ARG A 314 -9.31 -24.21 12.51
CA ARG A 314 -8.37 -24.46 13.61
C ARG A 314 -9.08 -24.96 14.88
N ALA A 315 -10.27 -24.43 15.17
CA ALA A 315 -11.07 -24.89 16.30
C ALA A 315 -11.50 -26.34 16.13
N GLU A 316 -11.94 -26.74 14.94
CA GLU A 316 -12.34 -28.12 14.62
C GLU A 316 -11.15 -29.10 14.73
N ARG A 317 -9.96 -28.72 14.30
CA ARG A 317 -8.74 -29.54 14.40
C ARG A 317 -8.21 -29.67 15.82
N GLY A 318 -8.45 -28.71 16.71
CA GLY A 318 -8.06 -28.77 18.12
C GLY A 318 -9.08 -29.50 19.00
N ALA A 319 -10.26 -29.81 18.47
CA ALA A 319 -11.31 -30.59 19.16
C ALA A 319 -11.30 -32.11 18.81
N ARG A 320 -10.45 -32.49 17.85
CA ARG A 320 -10.14 -33.88 17.51
C ARG A 320 -8.84 -34.35 18.15
#